data_421e83abc926c6fb32fb7ccf7eb74878
#
_entry.id   421e83abc926c6fb32fb7ccf7eb74878
#
_cell.length_a   1.000
_cell.length_b   1.000
_cell.length_c   1.000
_cell.angle_alpha   90.00
_cell.angle_beta   90.00
_cell.angle_gamma   90.00
#
_symmetry.space_group_name_H-M   'P 1'
#
loop_
_entity.id
_entity.type
_entity.pdbx_description
1 polymer ?
#
loop_
_entity_poly.entity_id
_entity_poly.type
_entity_poly.pdbx_seq_one_letter_code
_entity_poly.pdbx_strand_id
1 'polypeptide(L)'
;QYILKVAPGYEKKYDAMELRTIQDWMVKRQLSGIPGIVEINSFGGYLKQYEVAVDPDALFSLNITIGEVFEALSSNNQNTGGSYIEKIKNAYYIRSEGMITRIKDIEQIVVTNRNGIPVHISDVGVVRFGSPKRFGAMTKDGEGECVGGIAMMLKGANANVVTQELEKRVEKIQQLLPEGVSIEPYLNRSELVNRNISTVVNNLIEGAVIVFLVLILFLGNLRAGLIVASVIPLAMLFAFIMMRVFNVTANLMSLGAIDFGIVVDGSIVILEGILAHIYGKQFRGRTLTRKEMDKEVEKGASGVARSATFAVLIILIVFFPILTLNGIEGKYFTPMAKTLVFCIIGALILSLTYVPMMASLFLKHTIVVKPTLADRFFEKLNKIYQHTLRACLRYKWRTVIIAFSALIGSLFLFTRLGAEFIPTLDEGDFAMQMTLPAGSSLTESIEVSRLAEKALMDKFPEIKHVVAKIGTAEVPTDPMAVEDADVMIIMKPFKEWTSAGSRAEMVDKMKDALAPLSERAEFNFSQPIQLRFNELMTGAKADIAIKLYGEDTHELYERAKEAATFVEKVPGAADVIVEQTMGLPQLVVKYNRGKIARYGINIQELNTIIR
;
A
#
# COMPACT_ATOMS: atom_id res chain seq x y z
N GLN A 1 -0.16 1.03 10.55
CA GLN A 1 0.98 1.34 11.41
C GLN A 1 0.54 2.30 12.49
N TYR A 2 1.04 2.11 13.69
CA TYR A 2 0.64 2.90 14.86
C TYR A 2 1.83 3.10 15.81
N ILE A 3 1.70 4.09 16.67
CA ILE A 3 2.63 4.38 17.76
C ILE A 3 1.90 4.37 19.10
N LEU A 4 2.64 4.19 20.16
CA LEU A 4 2.20 4.44 21.52
C LEU A 4 2.56 5.88 21.91
N LYS A 5 1.53 6.69 22.16
CA LYS A 5 1.67 8.07 22.57
C LYS A 5 1.52 8.19 24.09
N VAL A 6 2.38 8.98 24.68
CA VAL A 6 2.32 9.32 26.11
C VAL A 6 1.67 10.67 26.27
N ALA A 7 0.71 10.79 27.16
CA ALA A 7 0.05 12.05 27.46
C ALA A 7 1.00 12.98 28.22
N PRO A 8 0.88 14.33 28.05
CA PRO A 8 1.67 15.29 28.78
C PRO A 8 1.59 15.07 30.30
N GLY A 9 2.76 15.04 30.95
CA GLY A 9 2.89 14.80 32.39
C GLY A 9 3.15 13.34 32.80
N TYR A 10 3.09 12.38 31.86
CA TYR A 10 3.37 10.97 32.09
C TYR A 10 4.72 10.52 31.54
N GLU A 11 5.51 11.39 30.90
CA GLU A 11 6.76 11.07 30.21
C GLU A 11 7.81 10.45 31.16
N LYS A 12 7.82 10.87 32.42
CA LYS A 12 8.72 10.29 33.44
C LYS A 12 8.31 8.91 33.92
N LYS A 13 7.04 8.54 33.73
CA LYS A 13 6.50 7.25 34.16
C LYS A 13 6.68 6.18 33.10
N TYR A 14 6.63 6.54 31.83
CA TYR A 14 6.70 5.62 30.70
C TYR A 14 7.90 5.98 29.83
N ASP A 15 9.04 5.40 30.15
CA ASP A 15 10.21 5.45 29.29
C ASP A 15 10.07 4.51 28.09
N ALA A 16 11.04 4.52 27.18
CA ALA A 16 11.02 3.70 25.97
C ALA A 16 11.00 2.18 26.27
N MET A 17 11.52 1.75 27.42
CA MET A 17 11.51 0.34 27.86
C MET A 17 10.12 -0.07 28.36
N GLU A 18 9.48 0.76 29.16
CA GLU A 18 8.12 0.50 29.65
C GLU A 18 7.09 0.54 28.50
N LEU A 19 7.21 1.51 27.57
CA LEU A 19 6.36 1.56 26.39
C LEU A 19 6.53 0.31 25.52
N ARG A 20 7.76 -0.18 25.36
CA ARG A 20 8.01 -1.43 24.65
C ARG A 20 7.40 -2.62 25.36
N THR A 21 7.46 -2.65 26.67
CA THR A 21 6.81 -3.69 27.48
C THR A 21 5.29 -3.69 27.30
N ILE A 22 4.66 -2.51 27.34
CA ILE A 22 3.23 -2.35 27.05
C ILE A 22 2.89 -2.84 25.65
N GLN A 23 3.69 -2.44 24.65
CA GLN A 23 3.53 -2.87 23.28
C GLN A 23 3.55 -4.39 23.13
N ASP A 24 4.57 -5.06 23.68
CA ASP A 24 4.78 -6.49 23.46
C ASP A 24 3.81 -7.35 24.28
N TRP A 25 3.48 -6.96 25.51
CA TRP A 25 2.69 -7.77 26.43
C TRP A 25 1.21 -7.45 26.45
N MET A 26 0.81 -6.22 26.15
CA MET A 26 -0.59 -5.82 26.13
C MET A 26 -1.12 -5.66 24.70
N VAL A 27 -0.52 -4.79 23.90
CA VAL A 27 -1.04 -4.43 22.58
C VAL A 27 -0.85 -5.56 21.55
N LYS A 28 0.39 -6.00 21.35
CA LYS A 28 0.74 -7.05 20.37
C LYS A 28 -0.08 -8.33 20.59
N ARG A 29 -0.19 -8.80 21.84
CA ARG A 29 -0.93 -10.04 22.17
C ARG A 29 -2.41 -9.95 21.82
N GLN A 30 -3.03 -8.82 22.04
CA GLN A 30 -4.45 -8.66 21.76
C GLN A 30 -4.74 -8.45 20.29
N LEU A 31 -3.83 -7.83 19.55
CA LEU A 31 -3.95 -7.62 18.10
C LEU A 31 -3.64 -8.88 17.27
N SER A 32 -2.76 -9.75 17.76
CA SER A 32 -2.35 -10.98 17.04
C SER A 32 -3.47 -11.99 16.82
N GLY A 33 -4.58 -11.90 17.55
CA GLY A 33 -5.73 -12.82 17.39
C GLY A 33 -6.77 -12.39 16.34
N ILE A 34 -6.52 -11.36 15.56
CA ILE A 34 -7.48 -10.84 14.56
C ILE A 34 -7.38 -11.69 13.28
N PRO A 35 -8.52 -12.22 12.75
CA PRO A 35 -8.51 -12.96 11.50
C PRO A 35 -7.95 -12.13 10.34
N GLY A 36 -6.98 -12.67 9.62
CA GLY A 36 -6.31 -11.97 8.51
C GLY A 36 -5.06 -11.18 8.91
N ILE A 37 -4.72 -11.09 10.20
CA ILE A 37 -3.42 -10.61 10.68
C ILE A 37 -2.47 -11.81 10.80
N VAL A 38 -1.27 -11.67 10.22
CA VAL A 38 -0.19 -12.68 10.34
C VAL A 38 0.60 -12.41 11.60
N GLU A 39 1.02 -11.17 11.76
CA GLU A 39 1.93 -10.76 12.82
C GLU A 39 1.78 -9.27 13.14
N ILE A 40 2.06 -8.93 14.38
CA ILE A 40 2.28 -7.55 14.84
C ILE A 40 3.76 -7.42 15.16
N ASN A 41 4.46 -6.66 14.35
CA ASN A 41 5.88 -6.42 14.54
C ASN A 41 6.08 -5.14 15.34
N SER A 42 6.81 -5.22 16.46
CA SER A 42 7.10 -4.08 17.33
C SER A 42 8.37 -3.37 16.85
N PHE A 43 8.35 -2.05 16.86
CA PHE A 43 9.48 -1.20 16.49
C PHE A 43 9.75 -0.16 17.57
N GLY A 44 11.03 0.19 17.73
CA GLY A 44 11.48 1.18 18.71
C GLY A 44 11.46 0.66 20.16
N GLY A 45 12.00 1.48 21.04
CA GLY A 45 12.12 1.18 22.45
C GLY A 45 13.16 0.10 22.78
N TYR A 46 13.24 -0.26 24.06
CA TYR A 46 14.19 -1.23 24.58
C TYR A 46 13.45 -2.47 25.08
N LEU A 47 13.82 -3.65 24.55
CA LEU A 47 13.28 -4.90 25.06
C LEU A 47 13.79 -5.14 26.47
N LYS A 48 12.89 -5.15 27.44
CA LYS A 48 13.19 -5.35 28.85
C LYS A 48 13.63 -6.78 29.12
N GLN A 49 14.82 -6.94 29.68
CA GLN A 49 15.36 -8.23 30.11
C GLN A 49 16.10 -8.10 31.45
N TYR A 50 16.28 -9.21 32.16
CA TYR A 50 17.20 -9.27 33.27
C TYR A 50 18.62 -9.34 32.73
N GLU A 51 19.47 -8.44 33.20
CA GLU A 51 20.88 -8.36 32.85
C GLU A 51 21.74 -8.64 34.10
N VAL A 52 22.65 -9.56 33.97
CA VAL A 52 23.72 -9.78 34.94
C VAL A 52 25.00 -9.18 34.38
N ALA A 53 25.34 -7.97 34.82
CA ALA A 53 26.58 -7.29 34.43
C ALA A 53 27.71 -7.81 35.34
N VAL A 54 28.48 -8.79 34.83
CA VAL A 54 29.56 -9.41 35.56
C VAL A 54 30.75 -8.45 35.71
N ASP A 55 31.41 -8.50 36.87
CA ASP A 55 32.65 -7.80 37.15
C ASP A 55 33.84 -8.71 36.85
N PRO A 56 34.67 -8.43 35.85
CA PRO A 56 35.83 -9.24 35.49
C PRO A 56 36.86 -9.38 36.61
N ASP A 57 37.04 -8.34 37.42
CA ASP A 57 37.99 -8.37 38.56
C ASP A 57 37.49 -9.26 39.68
N ALA A 58 36.18 -9.21 39.97
CA ALA A 58 35.54 -10.13 40.92
C ALA A 58 35.60 -11.59 40.44
N LEU A 59 35.30 -11.83 39.15
CA LEU A 59 35.43 -13.18 38.57
C LEU A 59 36.86 -13.70 38.68
N PHE A 60 37.85 -12.88 38.39
CA PHE A 60 39.25 -13.26 38.47
C PHE A 60 39.67 -13.55 39.93
N SER A 61 39.33 -12.70 40.88
CA SER A 61 39.69 -12.82 42.27
C SER A 61 39.08 -14.06 42.92
N LEU A 62 37.87 -14.43 42.52
CA LEU A 62 37.17 -15.62 42.99
C LEU A 62 37.45 -16.87 42.16
N ASN A 63 38.30 -16.75 41.11
CA ASN A 63 38.61 -17.81 40.16
C ASN A 63 37.35 -18.48 39.56
N ILE A 64 36.41 -17.67 39.13
CA ILE A 64 35.13 -18.07 38.50
C ILE A 64 35.17 -17.70 37.02
N THR A 65 34.72 -18.61 36.19
CA THR A 65 34.58 -18.39 34.76
C THR A 65 33.19 -17.86 34.40
N ILE A 66 33.09 -17.13 33.29
CA ILE A 66 31.79 -16.66 32.80
C ILE A 66 30.86 -17.84 32.46
N GLY A 67 31.43 -18.97 32.01
CA GLY A 67 30.71 -20.23 31.75
C GLY A 67 30.01 -20.79 33.00
N GLU A 68 30.68 -20.74 34.17
CA GLU A 68 30.06 -21.16 35.46
C GLU A 68 28.88 -20.25 35.82
N VAL A 69 28.97 -18.94 35.54
CA VAL A 69 27.87 -18.01 35.76
C VAL A 69 26.69 -18.36 34.83
N PHE A 70 26.94 -18.65 33.55
CA PHE A 70 25.90 -19.09 32.62
C PHE A 70 25.22 -20.38 33.05
N GLU A 71 25.99 -21.37 33.46
CA GLU A 71 25.48 -22.65 33.91
C GLU A 71 24.61 -22.48 35.18
N ALA A 72 25.08 -21.67 36.12
CA ALA A 72 24.32 -21.35 37.33
C ALA A 72 22.97 -20.69 36.98
N LEU A 73 22.96 -19.70 36.11
CA LEU A 73 21.74 -19.02 35.68
C LEU A 73 20.76 -19.97 34.97
N SER A 74 21.25 -20.78 34.03
CA SER A 74 20.41 -21.71 33.26
C SER A 74 19.82 -22.83 34.14
N SER A 75 20.58 -23.31 35.09
CA SER A 75 20.17 -24.41 36.02
C SER A 75 19.18 -23.96 37.08
N ASN A 76 19.12 -22.66 37.39
CA ASN A 76 18.27 -22.11 38.45
C ASN A 76 17.04 -21.35 37.93
N ASN A 77 16.65 -21.56 36.70
CA ASN A 77 15.48 -20.89 36.10
C ASN A 77 14.58 -21.88 35.35
N GLN A 78 14.00 -22.83 36.09
CA GLN A 78 13.13 -23.84 35.50
C GLN A 78 12.08 -24.38 36.47
N ASN A 79 10.92 -24.68 35.94
CA ASN A 79 9.86 -25.40 36.62
C ASN A 79 9.89 -26.87 36.21
N THR A 80 9.51 -27.75 37.11
CA THR A 80 9.29 -29.16 36.76
C THR A 80 7.96 -29.66 37.26
N GLY A 81 7.32 -30.53 36.50
CA GLY A 81 6.18 -31.32 36.93
C GLY A 81 6.69 -32.68 37.42
N GLY A 82 6.25 -33.08 38.56
CA GLY A 82 6.58 -34.38 39.15
C GLY A 82 5.46 -35.41 38.95
N SER A 83 5.61 -36.51 39.70
CA SER A 83 4.57 -37.52 39.85
C SER A 83 3.43 -37.00 40.72
N TYR A 84 2.54 -37.85 41.13
CA TYR A 84 1.51 -37.53 42.11
C TYR A 84 1.64 -38.45 43.34
N ILE A 85 1.12 -37.95 44.47
CA ILE A 85 0.98 -38.72 45.70
C ILE A 85 -0.49 -39.11 45.82
N GLU A 86 -0.75 -40.39 45.90
CA GLU A 86 -2.09 -40.93 46.08
C GLU A 86 -2.44 -41.01 47.59
N LYS A 87 -3.55 -40.37 47.96
CA LYS A 87 -4.10 -40.46 49.32
C LYS A 87 -5.57 -40.88 49.23
N ILE A 88 -5.85 -42.15 49.48
CA ILE A 88 -7.17 -42.78 49.55
C ILE A 88 -8.09 -42.39 48.37
N LYS A 89 -8.67 -41.19 48.36
CA LYS A 89 -9.63 -40.73 47.34
C LYS A 89 -9.07 -39.59 46.45
N ASN A 90 -7.88 -39.03 46.74
CA ASN A 90 -7.35 -37.86 46.07
C ASN A 90 -5.92 -38.12 45.58
N ALA A 91 -5.63 -37.65 44.38
CA ALA A 91 -4.29 -37.57 43.84
C ALA A 91 -3.75 -36.13 43.99
N TYR A 92 -2.61 -35.99 44.63
CA TYR A 92 -1.91 -34.70 44.81
C TYR A 92 -0.76 -34.63 43.84
N TYR A 93 -0.91 -33.82 42.80
CA TYR A 93 0.15 -33.61 41.80
C TYR A 93 1.26 -32.75 42.40
N ILE A 94 2.49 -33.17 42.20
CA ILE A 94 3.68 -32.45 42.63
C ILE A 94 4.10 -31.51 41.51
N ARG A 95 4.25 -30.24 41.84
CA ARG A 95 4.78 -29.21 40.95
C ARG A 95 5.85 -28.42 41.70
N SER A 96 7.01 -28.24 41.08
CA SER A 96 8.01 -27.29 41.58
C SER A 96 7.89 -25.97 40.86
N GLU A 97 8.07 -24.88 41.57
CA GLU A 97 8.11 -23.52 41.07
C GLU A 97 9.51 -22.95 41.30
N GLY A 98 10.34 -22.95 40.25
CA GLY A 98 11.73 -22.49 40.30
C GLY A 98 12.05 -21.44 39.24
N MET A 99 11.02 -20.85 38.59
CA MET A 99 11.22 -19.74 37.66
C MET A 99 11.53 -18.45 38.43
N ILE A 100 12.48 -17.70 37.91
CA ILE A 100 12.86 -16.37 38.42
C ILE A 100 11.70 -15.40 38.18
N THR A 101 11.35 -14.65 39.23
CA THR A 101 10.29 -13.63 39.18
C THR A 101 10.77 -12.22 39.53
N ARG A 102 11.89 -12.11 40.25
CA ARG A 102 12.44 -10.84 40.75
C ARG A 102 13.95 -10.80 40.61
N ILE A 103 14.53 -9.61 40.52
CA ILE A 103 15.98 -9.38 40.51
C ILE A 103 16.65 -10.10 41.69
N LYS A 104 16.05 -10.01 42.86
CA LYS A 104 16.60 -10.62 44.07
C LYS A 104 16.73 -12.16 43.99
N ASP A 105 15.86 -12.80 43.22
CA ASP A 105 15.93 -14.26 43.01
C ASP A 105 17.19 -14.62 42.23
N ILE A 106 17.61 -13.76 41.27
CA ILE A 106 18.85 -13.91 40.51
C ILE A 106 20.07 -13.62 41.36
N GLU A 107 20.05 -12.55 42.15
CA GLU A 107 21.16 -12.15 43.03
C GLU A 107 21.55 -13.28 43.98
N GLN A 108 20.58 -14.09 44.44
CA GLN A 108 20.74 -15.19 45.40
C GLN A 108 21.16 -16.53 44.76
N ILE A 109 21.25 -16.63 43.44
CA ILE A 109 21.72 -17.84 42.76
C ILE A 109 23.18 -18.09 43.16
N VAL A 110 23.46 -19.32 43.60
CA VAL A 110 24.82 -19.75 43.93
C VAL A 110 25.53 -20.19 42.68
N VAL A 111 26.63 -19.52 42.31
CA VAL A 111 27.48 -19.84 41.17
C VAL A 111 28.35 -21.06 41.52
N THR A 112 29.00 -21.03 42.67
CA THR A 112 29.88 -22.12 43.13
C THR A 112 30.00 -22.12 44.65
N ASN A 113 30.53 -23.18 45.20
CA ASN A 113 30.84 -23.25 46.63
C ASN A 113 32.35 -23.39 46.83
N ARG A 114 32.96 -22.43 47.52
CA ARG A 114 34.40 -22.42 47.83
C ARG A 114 34.61 -22.65 49.31
N ASN A 115 35.21 -23.79 49.67
CA ASN A 115 35.51 -24.16 51.05
C ASN A 115 34.29 -24.09 52.02
N GLY A 116 33.10 -24.42 51.52
CA GLY A 116 31.87 -24.35 52.28
C GLY A 116 31.19 -22.99 52.32
N ILE A 117 31.74 -21.97 51.62
CA ILE A 117 31.15 -20.64 51.50
C ILE A 117 30.53 -20.53 50.09
N PRO A 118 29.21 -20.32 50.00
CA PRO A 118 28.56 -20.10 48.71
C PRO A 118 28.96 -18.74 48.13
N VAL A 119 29.28 -18.70 46.81
CA VAL A 119 29.48 -17.48 46.08
C VAL A 119 28.24 -17.26 45.23
N HIS A 120 27.59 -16.12 45.41
CA HIS A 120 26.35 -15.73 44.74
C HIS A 120 26.59 -14.89 43.49
N ILE A 121 25.59 -14.77 42.65
CA ILE A 121 25.65 -13.85 41.50
C ILE A 121 25.94 -12.42 41.95
N SER A 122 25.38 -11.98 43.09
CA SER A 122 25.66 -10.65 43.64
C SER A 122 27.12 -10.40 44.01
N ASP A 123 27.92 -11.46 44.22
CA ASP A 123 29.34 -11.32 44.54
C ASP A 123 30.22 -11.18 43.30
N VAL A 124 29.71 -11.52 42.13
CA VAL A 124 30.43 -11.52 40.85
C VAL A 124 29.89 -10.50 39.83
N GLY A 125 28.82 -9.78 40.17
CA GLY A 125 28.23 -8.80 39.29
C GLY A 125 27.01 -8.09 39.84
N VAL A 126 26.46 -7.18 39.03
CA VAL A 126 25.27 -6.40 39.37
C VAL A 126 24.09 -6.89 38.52
N VAL A 127 22.97 -7.20 39.19
CA VAL A 127 21.73 -7.61 38.52
C VAL A 127 20.83 -6.40 38.35
N ARG A 128 20.42 -6.15 37.11
CA ARG A 128 19.56 -5.00 36.78
C ARG A 128 18.63 -5.33 35.63
N PHE A 129 17.69 -4.42 35.31
CA PHE A 129 17.01 -4.44 34.02
C PHE A 129 17.92 -3.82 32.97
N GLY A 130 18.06 -4.52 31.86
CA GLY A 130 18.84 -4.11 30.71
C GLY A 130 18.09 -4.38 29.41
N SER A 131 18.77 -4.24 28.29
CA SER A 131 18.24 -4.53 26.96
C SER A 131 19.31 -5.15 26.08
N PRO A 132 18.97 -6.00 25.11
CA PRO A 132 19.89 -6.48 24.10
C PRO A 132 20.35 -5.32 23.19
N LYS A 133 21.43 -5.57 22.45
CA LYS A 133 21.84 -4.63 21.39
C LYS A 133 20.73 -4.52 20.35
N ARG A 134 20.41 -3.29 19.94
CA ARG A 134 19.37 -3.00 18.97
C ARG A 134 19.97 -2.76 17.60
N PHE A 135 19.25 -3.21 16.58
CA PHE A 135 19.57 -2.99 15.17
C PHE A 135 18.53 -2.08 14.49
N GLY A 136 17.63 -1.51 15.26
CA GLY A 136 16.64 -0.58 14.77
C GLY A 136 16.01 0.26 15.87
N ALA A 137 15.40 1.37 15.42
CA ALA A 137 14.70 2.33 16.26
C ALA A 137 13.53 2.94 15.48
N MET A 138 12.71 3.71 16.16
CA MET A 138 11.62 4.48 15.57
C MET A 138 11.61 5.88 16.18
N THR A 139 11.49 6.91 15.33
CA THR A 139 11.39 8.32 15.78
C THR A 139 10.12 8.96 15.23
N LYS A 140 9.69 10.06 15.85
CA LYS A 140 8.47 10.76 15.46
C LYS A 140 8.56 12.26 15.67
N ASP A 141 8.11 13.03 14.69
CA ASP A 141 7.80 14.46 14.74
C ASP A 141 8.96 15.35 15.26
N GLY A 142 10.20 14.83 15.24
CA GLY A 142 11.37 15.51 15.84
C GLY A 142 11.42 15.48 17.37
N GLU A 143 10.46 14.81 18.02
CA GLU A 143 10.42 14.67 19.49
C GLU A 143 11.42 13.62 20.00
N GLY A 144 11.92 12.75 19.12
CA GLY A 144 12.88 11.70 19.43
C GLY A 144 12.32 10.29 19.29
N GLU A 145 12.91 9.35 20.05
CA GLU A 145 12.58 7.94 19.93
C GLU A 145 11.17 7.62 20.45
N CYS A 146 10.42 6.84 19.70
CA CYS A 146 9.09 6.37 20.06
C CYS A 146 8.98 4.83 19.93
N VAL A 147 7.87 4.29 20.39
CA VAL A 147 7.54 2.87 20.28
C VAL A 147 6.27 2.70 19.48
N GLY A 148 6.28 1.78 18.54
CA GLY A 148 5.11 1.52 17.71
C GLY A 148 5.02 0.09 17.24
N GLY A 149 4.04 -0.15 16.39
CA GLY A 149 3.79 -1.47 15.82
C GLY A 149 3.32 -1.41 14.38
N ILE A 150 3.67 -2.46 13.65
CA ILE A 150 3.26 -2.68 12.27
C ILE A 150 2.41 -3.95 12.23
N ALA A 151 1.12 -3.79 11.90
CA ALA A 151 0.24 -4.92 11.67
C ALA A 151 0.41 -5.44 10.24
N MET A 152 0.83 -6.68 10.10
CA MET A 152 1.01 -7.35 8.82
C MET A 152 -0.16 -8.26 8.50
N MET A 153 -0.69 -8.10 7.29
CA MET A 153 -1.87 -8.79 6.83
C MET A 153 -1.51 -10.01 5.97
N LEU A 154 -2.33 -11.04 6.05
CA LEU A 154 -2.24 -12.25 5.21
C LEU A 154 -2.42 -11.88 3.73
N LYS A 155 -1.59 -12.48 2.88
CA LYS A 155 -1.71 -12.31 1.42
C LYS A 155 -3.08 -12.82 0.96
N GLY A 156 -3.82 -11.97 0.25
CA GLY A 156 -5.17 -12.28 -0.26
C GLY A 156 -6.30 -11.97 0.72
N ALA A 157 -6.03 -11.57 1.97
CA ALA A 157 -7.06 -11.08 2.86
C ALA A 157 -7.60 -9.72 2.39
N ASN A 158 -8.85 -9.44 2.74
CA ASN A 158 -9.48 -8.15 2.41
C ASN A 158 -8.98 -7.07 3.37
N ALA A 159 -8.18 -6.13 2.84
CA ALA A 159 -7.56 -5.08 3.63
C ALA A 159 -8.58 -4.25 4.41
N ASN A 160 -9.71 -3.89 3.81
CA ASN A 160 -10.72 -3.06 4.44
C ASN A 160 -11.36 -3.77 5.65
N VAL A 161 -11.73 -5.04 5.48
CA VAL A 161 -12.32 -5.85 6.56
C VAL A 161 -11.34 -6.02 7.71
N VAL A 162 -10.08 -6.38 7.41
CA VAL A 162 -9.05 -6.60 8.43
C VAL A 162 -8.75 -5.30 9.18
N THR A 163 -8.66 -4.16 8.48
CA THR A 163 -8.39 -2.87 9.14
C THR A 163 -9.55 -2.42 10.02
N GLN A 164 -10.80 -2.59 9.58
CA GLN A 164 -11.96 -2.28 10.42
C GLN A 164 -12.01 -3.13 11.70
N GLU A 165 -11.68 -4.42 11.61
CA GLU A 165 -11.59 -5.28 12.80
C GLU A 165 -10.43 -4.87 13.71
N LEU A 166 -9.31 -4.43 13.11
CA LEU A 166 -8.16 -3.90 13.84
C LEU A 166 -8.54 -2.61 14.58
N GLU A 167 -9.20 -1.67 13.93
CA GLU A 167 -9.67 -0.41 14.55
C GLU A 167 -10.61 -0.68 15.74
N LYS A 168 -11.61 -1.54 15.56
CA LYS A 168 -12.50 -1.96 16.67
C LYS A 168 -11.76 -2.62 17.82
N ARG A 169 -10.71 -3.38 17.52
CA ARG A 169 -9.89 -4.02 18.56
C ARG A 169 -9.02 -2.99 19.27
N VAL A 170 -8.45 -2.03 18.55
CA VAL A 170 -7.67 -0.91 19.11
C VAL A 170 -8.53 -0.09 20.07
N GLU A 171 -9.79 0.24 19.74
CA GLU A 171 -10.71 0.94 20.65
C GLU A 171 -10.91 0.18 21.97
N LYS A 172 -11.02 -1.16 21.93
CA LYS A 172 -11.14 -1.98 23.12
C LYS A 172 -9.84 -2.01 23.94
N ILE A 173 -8.70 -2.12 23.25
CA ILE A 173 -7.38 -2.13 23.89
C ILE A 173 -7.13 -0.79 24.57
N GLN A 174 -7.53 0.32 23.94
CA GLN A 174 -7.38 1.67 24.48
C GLN A 174 -7.99 1.82 25.90
N GLN A 175 -9.09 1.12 26.17
CA GLN A 175 -9.73 1.10 27.51
C GLN A 175 -8.97 0.29 28.56
N LEU A 176 -8.06 -0.59 28.11
CA LEU A 176 -7.27 -1.47 28.97
C LEU A 176 -5.85 -0.96 29.19
N LEU A 177 -5.42 0.03 28.40
CA LEU A 177 -4.09 0.62 28.53
C LEU A 177 -3.96 1.38 29.85
N PRO A 178 -2.74 1.42 30.40
CA PRO A 178 -2.45 2.24 31.56
C PRO A 178 -2.77 3.72 31.30
N GLU A 179 -3.19 4.42 32.36
CA GLU A 179 -3.50 5.85 32.29
C GLU A 179 -2.32 6.65 31.74
N GLY A 180 -2.60 7.52 30.75
CA GLY A 180 -1.60 8.34 30.09
C GLY A 180 -0.95 7.69 28.84
N VAL A 181 -1.31 6.45 28.47
CA VAL A 181 -0.84 5.79 27.26
C VAL A 181 -1.98 5.61 26.26
N SER A 182 -1.76 5.95 24.99
CA SER A 182 -2.74 5.78 23.92
C SER A 182 -2.10 5.21 22.66
N ILE A 183 -2.91 4.49 21.86
CA ILE A 183 -2.51 4.03 20.53
C ILE A 183 -2.94 5.07 19.50
N GLU A 184 -2.00 5.59 18.74
CA GLU A 184 -2.23 6.55 17.67
C GLU A 184 -1.86 5.94 16.32
N PRO A 185 -2.83 5.62 15.45
CA PRO A 185 -2.54 5.21 14.08
C PRO A 185 -1.98 6.41 13.29
N TYR A 186 -0.88 6.24 12.58
CA TYR A 186 -0.32 7.29 11.70
C TYR A 186 -0.39 6.92 10.22
N LEU A 187 -0.34 5.65 9.88
CA LEU A 187 -0.49 5.19 8.49
C LEU A 187 -1.59 4.13 8.42
N ASN A 188 -2.74 4.50 7.87
CA ASN A 188 -3.90 3.64 7.69
C ASN A 188 -4.22 3.45 6.20
N ARG A 189 -3.95 2.27 5.69
CA ARG A 189 -4.19 1.92 4.29
C ARG A 189 -5.66 1.99 3.89
N SER A 190 -6.58 1.79 4.83
CA SER A 190 -8.02 1.86 4.56
C SER A 190 -8.49 3.27 4.27
N GLU A 191 -7.87 4.30 4.84
CA GLU A 191 -8.19 5.69 4.52
C GLU A 191 -7.92 6.00 3.05
N LEU A 192 -6.78 5.53 2.54
CA LEU A 192 -6.42 5.65 1.13
C LEU A 192 -7.41 4.91 0.24
N VAL A 193 -7.75 3.66 0.59
CA VAL A 193 -8.72 2.85 -0.17
C VAL A 193 -10.11 3.50 -0.15
N ASN A 194 -10.58 3.97 1.01
CA ASN A 194 -11.90 4.61 1.15
C ASN A 194 -11.96 5.94 0.41
N ARG A 195 -10.91 6.76 0.46
CA ARG A 195 -10.80 8.00 -0.31
C ARG A 195 -10.91 7.72 -1.81
N ASN A 196 -10.19 6.75 -2.28
CA ASN A 196 -10.19 6.36 -3.69
C ASN A 196 -11.54 5.78 -4.13
N ILE A 197 -12.17 4.91 -3.31
CA ILE A 197 -13.52 4.39 -3.59
C ILE A 197 -14.53 5.53 -3.64
N SER A 198 -14.50 6.47 -2.70
CA SER A 198 -15.39 7.63 -2.69
C SER A 198 -15.22 8.50 -3.94
N THR A 199 -13.98 8.74 -4.37
CA THR A 199 -13.69 9.48 -5.60
C THR A 199 -14.27 8.77 -6.82
N VAL A 200 -14.08 7.46 -6.94
CA VAL A 200 -14.64 6.67 -8.05
C VAL A 200 -16.17 6.69 -8.04
N VAL A 201 -16.79 6.48 -6.88
CA VAL A 201 -18.26 6.51 -6.75
C VAL A 201 -18.82 7.89 -7.15
N ASN A 202 -18.19 8.96 -6.70
CA ASN A 202 -18.60 10.32 -7.09
C ASN A 202 -18.47 10.55 -8.60
N ASN A 203 -17.33 10.17 -9.19
CA ASN A 203 -17.11 10.28 -10.64
C ASN A 203 -18.11 9.44 -11.45
N LEU A 204 -18.43 8.23 -10.95
CA LEU A 204 -19.45 7.37 -11.58
C LEU A 204 -20.85 8.03 -11.51
N ILE A 205 -21.23 8.61 -10.38
CA ILE A 205 -22.52 9.31 -10.25
C ILE A 205 -22.57 10.54 -11.16
N GLU A 206 -21.53 11.38 -11.12
CA GLU A 206 -21.42 12.57 -11.99
C GLU A 206 -21.46 12.18 -13.48
N GLY A 207 -20.70 11.17 -13.88
CA GLY A 207 -20.69 10.64 -15.24
C GLY A 207 -22.06 10.11 -15.67
N ALA A 208 -22.74 9.36 -14.81
CA ALA A 208 -24.09 8.85 -15.07
C ALA A 208 -25.12 10.00 -15.23
N VAL A 209 -25.02 11.05 -14.40
CA VAL A 209 -25.88 12.24 -14.52
C VAL A 209 -25.63 12.98 -15.82
N ILE A 210 -24.36 13.18 -16.20
CA ILE A 210 -23.99 13.83 -17.46
C ILE A 210 -24.54 13.04 -18.65
N VAL A 211 -24.32 11.72 -18.69
CA VAL A 211 -24.84 10.85 -19.75
C VAL A 211 -26.37 10.89 -19.79
N PHE A 212 -27.04 10.86 -18.65
CA PHE A 212 -28.49 11.00 -18.56
C PHE A 212 -28.99 12.33 -19.18
N LEU A 213 -28.38 13.46 -18.82
CA LEU A 213 -28.72 14.77 -19.38
C LEU A 213 -28.49 14.82 -20.88
N VAL A 214 -27.36 14.28 -21.36
CA VAL A 214 -27.05 14.18 -22.78
C VAL A 214 -28.10 13.33 -23.51
N LEU A 215 -28.48 12.18 -22.95
CA LEU A 215 -29.50 11.30 -23.53
C LEU A 215 -30.86 11.99 -23.65
N ILE A 216 -31.29 12.74 -22.63
CA ILE A 216 -32.55 13.52 -22.70
C ILE A 216 -32.46 14.57 -23.79
N LEU A 217 -31.34 15.28 -23.87
CA LEU A 217 -31.14 16.35 -24.88
C LEU A 217 -31.19 15.78 -26.30
N PHE A 218 -30.47 14.66 -26.52
CA PHE A 218 -30.34 14.09 -27.87
C PHE A 218 -31.55 13.29 -28.32
N LEU A 219 -32.16 12.47 -27.43
CA LEU A 219 -33.37 11.72 -27.77
C LEU A 219 -34.65 12.58 -27.79
N GLY A 220 -34.57 13.80 -27.25
CA GLY A 220 -35.72 14.73 -27.23
C GLY A 220 -36.95 14.18 -26.46
N ASN A 221 -36.80 13.08 -25.75
CA ASN A 221 -37.87 12.38 -25.05
C ASN A 221 -37.39 11.88 -23.67
N LEU A 222 -37.89 12.48 -22.60
CA LEU A 222 -37.50 12.16 -21.23
C LEU A 222 -37.70 10.67 -20.91
N ARG A 223 -38.79 10.05 -21.39
CA ARG A 223 -39.07 8.63 -21.14
C ARG A 223 -38.07 7.73 -21.83
N ALA A 224 -37.70 8.06 -23.06
CA ALA A 224 -36.68 7.35 -23.82
C ALA A 224 -35.31 7.47 -23.13
N GLY A 225 -34.93 8.67 -22.70
CA GLY A 225 -33.70 8.91 -21.96
C GLY A 225 -33.63 8.12 -20.64
N LEU A 226 -34.74 8.07 -19.88
CA LEU A 226 -34.82 7.28 -18.65
C LEU A 226 -34.69 5.76 -18.89
N ILE A 227 -35.26 5.25 -19.97
CA ILE A 227 -35.15 3.83 -20.33
C ILE A 227 -33.66 3.46 -20.56
N VAL A 228 -32.96 4.24 -21.38
CA VAL A 228 -31.55 3.97 -21.67
C VAL A 228 -30.68 4.18 -20.41
N ALA A 229 -30.91 5.27 -19.69
CA ALA A 229 -30.13 5.56 -18.47
C ALA A 229 -30.28 4.47 -17.39
N SER A 230 -31.46 3.83 -17.31
CA SER A 230 -31.67 2.73 -16.36
C SER A 230 -30.86 1.45 -16.68
N VAL A 231 -30.35 1.32 -17.92
CA VAL A 231 -29.47 0.21 -18.28
C VAL A 231 -28.10 0.32 -17.57
N ILE A 232 -27.62 1.53 -17.30
CA ILE A 232 -26.33 1.77 -16.64
C ILE A 232 -26.25 1.03 -15.29
N PRO A 233 -27.09 1.33 -14.29
CA PRO A 233 -27.02 0.66 -13.00
C PRO A 233 -27.30 -0.84 -13.09
N LEU A 234 -28.18 -1.29 -14.01
CA LEU A 234 -28.48 -2.71 -14.17
C LEU A 234 -27.30 -3.49 -14.77
N ALA A 235 -26.60 -2.91 -15.77
CA ALA A 235 -25.40 -3.52 -16.35
C ALA A 235 -24.25 -3.56 -15.33
N MET A 236 -24.11 -2.53 -14.49
CA MET A 236 -23.13 -2.53 -13.39
C MET A 236 -23.44 -3.61 -12.35
N LEU A 237 -24.68 -3.74 -11.94
CA LEU A 237 -25.09 -4.81 -11.00
C LEU A 237 -24.84 -6.20 -11.58
N PHE A 238 -25.12 -6.40 -12.87
CA PHE A 238 -24.76 -7.62 -13.56
C PHE A 238 -23.25 -7.87 -13.52
N ALA A 239 -22.43 -6.85 -13.81
CA ALA A 239 -20.98 -6.97 -13.74
C ALA A 239 -20.50 -7.33 -12.32
N PHE A 240 -21.05 -6.73 -11.26
CA PHE A 240 -20.69 -7.06 -9.88
C PHE A 240 -21.07 -8.49 -9.49
N ILE A 241 -22.23 -8.99 -9.95
CA ILE A 241 -22.63 -10.41 -9.76
C ILE A 241 -21.60 -11.32 -10.45
N MET A 242 -21.24 -11.03 -11.69
CA MET A 242 -20.26 -11.84 -12.45
C MET A 242 -18.87 -11.77 -11.84
N MET A 243 -18.43 -10.60 -11.35
CA MET A 243 -17.17 -10.46 -10.61
C MET A 243 -17.15 -11.39 -9.39
N ARG A 244 -18.27 -11.46 -8.66
CA ARG A 244 -18.39 -12.37 -7.50
C ARG A 244 -18.32 -13.83 -7.91
N VAL A 245 -19.02 -14.22 -8.98
CA VAL A 245 -19.06 -15.61 -9.51
C VAL A 245 -17.67 -16.05 -9.98
N PHE A 246 -16.94 -15.17 -10.68
CA PHE A 246 -15.62 -15.47 -11.24
C PHE A 246 -14.45 -15.08 -10.32
N ASN A 247 -14.71 -14.73 -9.06
CA ASN A 247 -13.70 -14.31 -8.08
C ASN A 247 -12.77 -13.20 -8.60
N VAL A 248 -13.33 -12.21 -9.30
CA VAL A 248 -12.58 -11.02 -9.75
C VAL A 248 -12.64 -9.98 -8.65
N THR A 249 -11.48 -9.52 -8.18
CA THR A 249 -11.39 -8.48 -7.17
C THR A 249 -11.73 -7.11 -7.75
N ALA A 250 -12.59 -6.36 -7.08
CA ALA A 250 -12.82 -4.96 -7.40
C ALA A 250 -11.61 -4.14 -6.98
N ASN A 251 -10.89 -3.58 -7.94
CA ASN A 251 -9.80 -2.62 -7.71
C ASN A 251 -10.17 -1.27 -8.32
N LEU A 252 -9.39 -0.24 -7.95
CA LEU A 252 -9.63 1.13 -8.40
C LEU A 252 -9.65 1.24 -9.94
N MET A 253 -8.74 0.55 -10.61
CA MET A 253 -8.65 0.54 -12.07
C MET A 253 -9.86 -0.15 -12.71
N SER A 254 -10.36 -1.26 -12.14
CA SER A 254 -11.52 -1.97 -12.69
C SER A 254 -12.81 -1.16 -12.57
N LEU A 255 -12.99 -0.41 -11.49
CA LEU A 255 -14.17 0.44 -11.30
C LEU A 255 -14.06 1.76 -12.05
N GLY A 256 -12.85 2.36 -12.09
CA GLY A 256 -12.60 3.62 -12.79
C GLY A 256 -12.61 3.52 -14.31
N ALA A 257 -12.40 2.31 -14.85
CA ALA A 257 -12.42 2.08 -16.29
C ALA A 257 -13.83 1.89 -16.87
N ILE A 258 -14.90 1.83 -16.05
CA ILE A 258 -16.26 1.68 -16.56
C ILE A 258 -16.67 2.94 -17.32
N ASP A 259 -16.75 2.80 -18.64
CA ASP A 259 -17.21 3.86 -19.53
C ASP A 259 -18.71 3.69 -19.81
N PHE A 260 -19.48 4.68 -19.33
CA PHE A 260 -20.93 4.67 -19.52
C PHE A 260 -21.34 4.84 -21.00
N GLY A 261 -20.51 5.48 -21.83
CA GLY A 261 -20.75 5.59 -23.26
C GLY A 261 -20.87 4.22 -23.92
N ILE A 262 -19.83 3.40 -23.76
CA ILE A 262 -19.80 2.03 -24.32
C ILE A 262 -20.96 1.17 -23.80
N VAL A 263 -21.32 1.32 -22.51
CA VAL A 263 -22.39 0.55 -21.88
C VAL A 263 -23.76 0.88 -22.48
N VAL A 264 -24.03 2.13 -22.83
CA VAL A 264 -25.36 2.54 -23.33
C VAL A 264 -25.48 2.50 -24.85
N ASP A 265 -24.39 2.39 -25.61
CA ASP A 265 -24.39 2.45 -27.07
C ASP A 265 -25.37 1.45 -27.70
N GLY A 266 -25.31 0.19 -27.32
CA GLY A 266 -26.25 -0.82 -27.81
C GLY A 266 -27.71 -0.49 -27.52
N SER A 267 -27.97 0.06 -26.34
CA SER A 267 -29.31 0.46 -25.90
C SER A 267 -29.85 1.68 -26.66
N ILE A 268 -28.97 2.65 -26.94
CA ILE A 268 -29.29 3.84 -27.75
C ILE A 268 -29.71 3.41 -29.14
N VAL A 269 -28.89 2.59 -29.82
CA VAL A 269 -29.17 2.11 -31.18
C VAL A 269 -30.50 1.37 -31.29
N ILE A 270 -30.77 0.46 -30.34
CA ILE A 270 -32.04 -0.27 -30.29
C ILE A 270 -33.22 0.68 -30.05
N LEU A 271 -33.10 1.60 -29.10
CA LEU A 271 -34.17 2.54 -28.81
C LEU A 271 -34.41 3.55 -29.96
N GLU A 272 -33.36 4.06 -30.59
CA GLU A 272 -33.49 4.91 -31.79
C GLU A 272 -34.14 4.16 -32.94
N GLY A 273 -33.80 2.90 -33.17
CA GLY A 273 -34.47 2.06 -34.16
C GLY A 273 -35.98 1.92 -33.88
N ILE A 274 -36.34 1.71 -32.63
CA ILE A 274 -37.75 1.67 -32.21
C ILE A 274 -38.44 3.03 -32.44
N LEU A 275 -37.82 4.12 -31.98
CA LEU A 275 -38.36 5.47 -32.13
C LEU A 275 -38.49 5.86 -33.59
N ALA A 276 -37.49 5.63 -34.44
CA ALA A 276 -37.53 5.87 -35.86
C ALA A 276 -38.66 5.14 -36.57
N HIS A 277 -38.91 3.89 -36.14
CA HIS A 277 -40.01 3.09 -36.68
C HIS A 277 -41.39 3.62 -36.22
N ILE A 278 -41.59 3.87 -34.93
CA ILE A 278 -42.86 4.31 -34.35
C ILE A 278 -43.21 5.75 -34.76
N TYR A 279 -42.23 6.67 -34.81
CA TYR A 279 -42.45 8.06 -35.21
C TYR A 279 -42.45 8.22 -36.75
N GLY A 280 -42.39 7.14 -37.52
CA GLY A 280 -42.50 7.13 -38.97
C GLY A 280 -43.79 7.79 -39.46
N LYS A 281 -43.80 8.27 -40.73
CA LYS A 281 -44.94 9.01 -41.33
C LYS A 281 -46.28 8.27 -41.23
N GLN A 282 -46.26 6.94 -41.25
CA GLN A 282 -47.43 6.06 -41.23
C GLN A 282 -48.21 6.03 -39.91
N PHE A 283 -47.61 6.47 -38.79
CA PHE A 283 -48.24 6.42 -37.46
C PHE A 283 -48.51 7.81 -36.88
N ARG A 284 -48.19 8.90 -37.56
CA ARG A 284 -48.40 10.25 -37.06
C ARG A 284 -49.88 10.55 -36.80
N GLY A 285 -50.17 11.02 -35.57
CA GLY A 285 -51.51 11.34 -35.13
C GLY A 285 -52.38 10.16 -34.73
N ARG A 286 -51.85 8.94 -34.80
CA ARG A 286 -52.56 7.71 -34.41
C ARG A 286 -52.24 7.33 -32.97
N THR A 287 -53.22 6.79 -32.26
CA THR A 287 -53.02 6.17 -30.94
C THR A 287 -52.97 4.67 -31.13
N LEU A 288 -51.85 4.04 -30.78
CA LEU A 288 -51.62 2.61 -30.89
C LEU A 288 -52.24 1.89 -29.68
N THR A 289 -52.88 0.75 -29.87
CA THR A 289 -53.27 -0.14 -28.80
C THR A 289 -52.01 -0.84 -28.27
N ARG A 290 -52.10 -1.39 -27.03
CA ARG A 290 -50.94 -2.05 -26.40
C ARG A 290 -50.38 -3.18 -27.27
N LYS A 291 -51.21 -4.00 -27.87
CA LYS A 291 -50.75 -5.08 -28.76
C LYS A 291 -50.10 -4.59 -30.07
N GLU A 292 -50.59 -3.48 -30.61
CA GLU A 292 -49.96 -2.84 -31.74
C GLU A 292 -48.62 -2.23 -31.39
N MET A 293 -48.53 -1.61 -30.21
CA MET A 293 -47.27 -1.04 -29.68
C MET A 293 -46.20 -2.14 -29.53
N ASP A 294 -46.56 -3.28 -28.91
CA ASP A 294 -45.66 -4.43 -28.75
C ASP A 294 -45.11 -4.89 -30.10
N LYS A 295 -45.99 -5.06 -31.12
CA LYS A 295 -45.64 -5.53 -32.45
C LYS A 295 -44.73 -4.52 -33.20
N GLU A 296 -45.00 -3.22 -33.06
CA GLU A 296 -44.21 -2.20 -33.76
C GLU A 296 -42.86 -1.95 -33.04
N VAL A 297 -42.80 -2.10 -31.71
CA VAL A 297 -41.53 -2.12 -30.96
C VAL A 297 -40.67 -3.31 -31.36
N GLU A 298 -41.26 -4.50 -31.51
CA GLU A 298 -40.56 -5.70 -31.97
C GLU A 298 -39.96 -5.52 -33.37
N LYS A 299 -40.72 -4.97 -34.30
CA LYS A 299 -40.21 -4.66 -35.67
C LYS A 299 -39.10 -3.64 -35.66
N GLY A 300 -39.26 -2.54 -34.90
CA GLY A 300 -38.24 -1.51 -34.76
C GLY A 300 -36.94 -2.02 -34.16
N ALA A 301 -37.06 -2.80 -33.07
CA ALA A 301 -35.90 -3.41 -32.41
C ALA A 301 -35.20 -4.45 -33.31
N SER A 302 -35.95 -5.38 -33.91
CA SER A 302 -35.38 -6.44 -34.76
C SER A 302 -34.67 -5.88 -36.01
N GLY A 303 -35.13 -4.73 -36.53
CA GLY A 303 -34.52 -4.07 -37.66
C GLY A 303 -33.08 -3.62 -37.42
N VAL A 304 -32.72 -3.28 -36.19
CA VAL A 304 -31.40 -2.79 -35.81
C VAL A 304 -30.61 -3.73 -34.91
N ALA A 305 -31.26 -4.77 -34.34
CA ALA A 305 -30.67 -5.69 -33.37
C ALA A 305 -29.38 -6.35 -33.88
N ARG A 306 -29.36 -6.77 -35.15
CA ARG A 306 -28.16 -7.39 -35.75
C ARG A 306 -26.98 -6.45 -35.78
N SER A 307 -27.17 -5.19 -36.22
CA SER A 307 -26.10 -4.21 -36.29
C SER A 307 -25.60 -3.81 -34.93
N ALA A 308 -26.50 -3.61 -33.95
CA ALA A 308 -26.14 -3.31 -32.56
C ALA A 308 -25.34 -4.47 -31.92
N THR A 309 -25.79 -5.72 -32.10
CA THR A 309 -25.08 -6.89 -31.57
C THR A 309 -23.69 -7.02 -32.18
N PHE A 310 -23.53 -6.86 -33.49
CA PHE A 310 -22.22 -6.92 -34.12
C PHE A 310 -21.27 -5.84 -33.62
N ALA A 311 -21.74 -4.61 -33.45
CA ALA A 311 -20.91 -3.53 -32.93
C ALA A 311 -20.39 -3.85 -31.51
N VAL A 312 -21.26 -4.31 -30.62
CA VAL A 312 -20.88 -4.69 -29.25
C VAL A 312 -19.94 -5.90 -29.22
N LEU A 313 -20.16 -6.91 -30.06
CA LEU A 313 -19.26 -8.08 -30.17
C LEU A 313 -17.85 -7.68 -30.64
N ILE A 314 -17.75 -6.75 -31.57
CA ILE A 314 -16.43 -6.23 -32.01
C ILE A 314 -15.72 -5.56 -30.85
N ILE A 315 -16.42 -4.74 -30.05
CA ILE A 315 -15.86 -4.12 -28.85
C ILE A 315 -15.37 -5.20 -27.86
N LEU A 316 -16.14 -6.25 -27.63
CA LEU A 316 -15.74 -7.36 -26.74
C LEU A 316 -14.46 -8.06 -27.22
N ILE A 317 -14.31 -8.28 -28.52
CA ILE A 317 -13.12 -8.94 -29.09
C ILE A 317 -11.85 -8.11 -28.85
N VAL A 318 -11.93 -6.78 -28.83
CA VAL A 318 -10.80 -5.89 -28.57
C VAL A 318 -10.20 -6.10 -27.16
N PHE A 319 -11.01 -6.54 -26.20
CA PHE A 319 -10.52 -6.83 -24.84
C PHE A 319 -9.85 -8.21 -24.70
N PHE A 320 -10.01 -9.10 -25.68
CA PHE A 320 -9.46 -10.46 -25.61
C PHE A 320 -7.93 -10.52 -25.44
N PRO A 321 -7.12 -9.72 -26.17
CA PRO A 321 -5.67 -9.68 -25.95
C PRO A 321 -5.28 -9.30 -24.53
N ILE A 322 -6.03 -8.38 -23.89
CA ILE A 322 -5.75 -7.96 -22.49
C ILE A 322 -6.01 -9.10 -21.51
N LEU A 323 -6.97 -9.97 -21.77
CA LEU A 323 -7.26 -11.14 -20.95
C LEU A 323 -6.16 -12.22 -20.97
N THR A 324 -5.28 -12.19 -21.98
CA THR A 324 -4.17 -13.13 -22.15
C THR A 324 -2.86 -12.65 -21.54
N LEU A 325 -2.83 -11.42 -21.02
CA LEU A 325 -1.66 -10.87 -20.36
C LEU A 325 -1.30 -11.66 -19.11
N ASN A 326 0.00 -11.95 -18.95
CA ASN A 326 0.58 -12.65 -17.81
C ASN A 326 1.50 -11.70 -17.02
N GLY A 327 2.05 -12.18 -15.90
CA GLY A 327 2.96 -11.38 -15.11
C GLY A 327 2.26 -10.27 -14.31
N ILE A 328 2.95 -9.16 -14.16
CA ILE A 328 2.47 -7.98 -13.40
C ILE A 328 1.38 -7.26 -14.19
N GLU A 329 1.58 -7.08 -15.49
CA GLU A 329 0.60 -6.48 -16.40
C GLU A 329 -0.74 -7.22 -16.33
N GLY A 330 -0.68 -8.56 -16.34
CA GLY A 330 -1.87 -9.40 -16.20
C GLY A 330 -2.60 -9.18 -14.87
N LYS A 331 -1.86 -9.01 -13.76
CA LYS A 331 -2.47 -8.75 -12.44
C LYS A 331 -3.21 -7.42 -12.38
N TYR A 332 -2.73 -6.39 -13.09
CA TYR A 332 -3.35 -5.07 -13.12
C TYR A 332 -4.49 -4.97 -14.13
N PHE A 333 -4.25 -5.39 -15.38
CA PHE A 333 -5.19 -5.13 -16.48
C PHE A 333 -6.25 -6.23 -16.65
N THR A 334 -5.99 -7.49 -16.29
CA THR A 334 -6.97 -8.56 -16.44
C THR A 334 -8.24 -8.35 -15.59
N PRO A 335 -8.20 -7.94 -14.31
CA PRO A 335 -9.41 -7.63 -13.56
C PRO A 335 -10.22 -6.49 -14.18
N MET A 336 -9.55 -5.44 -14.69
CA MET A 336 -10.18 -4.34 -15.39
C MET A 336 -10.90 -4.81 -16.65
N ALA A 337 -10.21 -5.55 -17.52
CA ALA A 337 -10.79 -6.07 -18.76
C ALA A 337 -11.98 -7.02 -18.48
N LYS A 338 -11.88 -7.91 -17.48
CA LYS A 338 -12.99 -8.78 -17.08
C LYS A 338 -14.21 -7.98 -16.62
N THR A 339 -14.02 -6.94 -15.81
CA THR A 339 -15.10 -6.08 -15.32
C THR A 339 -15.81 -5.39 -16.46
N LEU A 340 -15.05 -4.80 -17.42
CA LEU A 340 -15.60 -4.17 -18.63
C LEU A 340 -16.36 -5.18 -19.50
N VAL A 341 -15.77 -6.34 -19.77
CA VAL A 341 -16.42 -7.41 -20.55
C VAL A 341 -17.73 -7.83 -19.91
N PHE A 342 -17.78 -8.04 -18.59
CA PHE A 342 -19.03 -8.38 -17.90
C PHE A 342 -20.07 -7.26 -18.00
N CYS A 343 -19.65 -6.00 -17.86
CA CYS A 343 -20.54 -4.86 -17.99
C CYS A 343 -21.13 -4.76 -19.40
N ILE A 344 -20.31 -4.92 -20.43
CA ILE A 344 -20.73 -4.86 -21.83
C ILE A 344 -21.65 -6.03 -22.20
N ILE A 345 -21.38 -7.26 -21.70
CA ILE A 345 -22.25 -8.42 -21.89
C ILE A 345 -23.60 -8.16 -21.22
N GLY A 346 -23.61 -7.68 -19.98
CA GLY A 346 -24.83 -7.30 -19.28
C GLY A 346 -25.63 -6.24 -20.03
N ALA A 347 -24.95 -5.20 -20.51
CA ALA A 347 -25.58 -4.16 -21.32
C ALA A 347 -26.16 -4.69 -22.63
N LEU A 348 -25.47 -5.59 -23.32
CA LEU A 348 -25.97 -6.24 -24.54
C LEU A 348 -27.26 -7.04 -24.29
N ILE A 349 -27.26 -7.86 -23.23
CA ILE A 349 -28.44 -8.64 -22.84
C ILE A 349 -29.62 -7.69 -22.56
N LEU A 350 -29.37 -6.64 -21.76
CA LEU A 350 -30.38 -5.65 -21.41
C LEU A 350 -30.88 -4.83 -22.62
N SER A 351 -29.99 -4.50 -23.55
CA SER A 351 -30.37 -3.76 -24.75
C SER A 351 -31.30 -4.54 -25.67
N LEU A 352 -31.12 -5.86 -25.73
CA LEU A 352 -31.94 -6.76 -26.58
C LEU A 352 -33.24 -7.21 -25.91
N THR A 353 -33.32 -7.19 -24.57
CA THR A 353 -34.47 -7.70 -23.81
C THR A 353 -35.21 -6.61 -23.05
N TYR A 354 -34.51 -5.96 -22.12
CA TYR A 354 -35.07 -4.97 -21.21
C TYR A 354 -35.50 -3.68 -21.94
N VAL A 355 -34.66 -3.16 -22.81
CA VAL A 355 -34.93 -1.89 -23.51
C VAL A 355 -36.18 -1.97 -24.39
N PRO A 356 -36.38 -2.96 -25.26
CA PRO A 356 -37.62 -3.10 -26.03
C PRO A 356 -38.87 -3.26 -25.14
N MET A 357 -38.78 -4.07 -24.09
CA MET A 357 -39.88 -4.27 -23.15
C MET A 357 -40.26 -2.95 -22.47
N MET A 358 -39.28 -2.21 -21.94
CA MET A 358 -39.52 -0.91 -21.32
C MET A 358 -40.02 0.15 -22.30
N ALA A 359 -39.55 0.11 -23.55
CA ALA A 359 -40.03 0.98 -24.61
C ALA A 359 -41.53 0.75 -24.89
N SER A 360 -41.96 -0.51 -24.99
CA SER A 360 -43.37 -0.85 -25.14
C SER A 360 -44.25 -0.36 -23.98
N LEU A 361 -43.75 -0.45 -22.74
CA LEU A 361 -44.51 -0.09 -21.54
C LEU A 361 -44.59 1.43 -21.28
N PHE A 362 -43.49 2.15 -21.50
CA PHE A 362 -43.33 3.53 -21.05
C PHE A 362 -43.39 4.59 -22.14
N LEU A 363 -43.18 4.24 -23.43
CA LEU A 363 -43.35 5.22 -24.49
C LEU A 363 -44.85 5.60 -24.65
N LYS A 364 -45.08 6.84 -25.10
CA LYS A 364 -46.44 7.32 -25.31
C LYS A 364 -47.09 6.58 -26.49
N HIS A 365 -48.28 6.05 -26.26
CA HIS A 365 -49.07 5.38 -27.29
C HIS A 365 -49.66 6.36 -28.31
N THR A 366 -49.84 7.64 -27.96
CA THR A 366 -50.28 8.67 -28.87
C THR A 366 -49.06 9.33 -29.53
N ILE A 367 -48.93 9.18 -30.84
CA ILE A 367 -47.76 9.60 -31.59
C ILE A 367 -47.92 11.04 -32.06
N VAL A 368 -47.47 11.98 -31.24
CA VAL A 368 -47.44 13.42 -31.60
C VAL A 368 -46.01 13.84 -31.80
N VAL A 369 -45.68 14.20 -33.02
CA VAL A 369 -44.35 14.75 -33.38
C VAL A 369 -44.37 16.26 -33.18
N LYS A 370 -43.79 16.73 -32.08
CA LYS A 370 -43.49 18.14 -31.89
C LYS A 370 -41.99 18.36 -32.10
N PRO A 371 -41.56 19.34 -32.86
CA PRO A 371 -40.15 19.63 -33.02
C PRO A 371 -39.55 20.04 -31.66
N THR A 372 -38.53 19.35 -31.26
CA THR A 372 -37.77 19.59 -30.03
C THR A 372 -36.59 20.53 -30.26
N LEU A 373 -35.96 21.02 -29.21
CA LEU A 373 -34.70 21.78 -29.32
C LEU A 373 -33.59 20.92 -29.96
N ALA A 374 -33.60 19.62 -29.65
CA ALA A 374 -32.69 18.64 -30.24
C ALA A 374 -32.87 18.58 -31.78
N ASP A 375 -34.12 18.51 -32.27
CA ASP A 375 -34.38 18.45 -33.72
C ASP A 375 -33.80 19.67 -34.45
N ARG A 376 -33.93 20.86 -33.86
CA ARG A 376 -33.36 22.10 -34.44
C ARG A 376 -31.82 22.06 -34.44
N PHE A 377 -31.23 21.52 -33.41
CA PHE A 377 -29.77 21.36 -33.35
C PHE A 377 -29.30 20.36 -34.41
N PHE A 378 -29.97 19.21 -34.50
CA PHE A 378 -29.65 18.18 -35.48
C PHE A 378 -29.91 18.65 -36.92
N GLU A 379 -30.92 19.45 -37.18
CA GLU A 379 -31.13 20.04 -38.51
C GLU A 379 -29.94 20.93 -38.93
N LYS A 380 -29.41 21.76 -38.04
CA LYS A 380 -28.21 22.56 -38.34
C LYS A 380 -26.99 21.65 -38.55
N LEU A 381 -26.79 20.68 -37.70
CA LEU A 381 -25.68 19.75 -37.81
C LEU A 381 -25.76 18.93 -39.10
N ASN A 382 -26.95 18.48 -39.48
CA ASN A 382 -27.19 17.74 -40.71
C ASN A 382 -26.90 18.58 -41.97
N LYS A 383 -27.20 19.89 -41.96
CA LYS A 383 -26.82 20.79 -43.07
C LYS A 383 -25.30 20.87 -43.23
N ILE A 384 -24.57 20.99 -42.10
CA ILE A 384 -23.10 21.01 -42.11
C ILE A 384 -22.57 19.65 -42.60
N TYR A 385 -23.09 18.56 -42.04
CA TYR A 385 -22.71 17.20 -42.42
C TYR A 385 -22.94 16.93 -43.90
N GLN A 386 -24.12 17.25 -44.44
CA GLN A 386 -24.42 17.07 -45.87
C GLN A 386 -23.49 17.88 -46.78
N HIS A 387 -23.13 19.12 -46.38
CA HIS A 387 -22.18 19.93 -47.14
C HIS A 387 -20.80 19.30 -47.14
N THR A 388 -20.30 18.88 -45.97
CA THR A 388 -19.01 18.21 -45.80
C THR A 388 -18.97 16.88 -46.54
N LEU A 389 -20.02 16.07 -46.41
CA LEU A 389 -20.13 14.78 -47.09
C LEU A 389 -20.08 14.94 -48.61
N ARG A 390 -20.83 15.91 -49.16
CA ARG A 390 -20.78 16.21 -50.61
C ARG A 390 -19.38 16.64 -51.05
N ALA A 391 -18.69 17.44 -50.25
CA ALA A 391 -17.32 17.83 -50.53
C ALA A 391 -16.35 16.63 -50.51
N CYS A 392 -16.45 15.77 -49.50
CA CYS A 392 -15.65 14.54 -49.39
C CYS A 392 -15.92 13.58 -50.58
N LEU A 393 -17.18 13.40 -50.94
CA LEU A 393 -17.56 12.56 -52.10
C LEU A 393 -17.12 13.14 -53.45
N ARG A 394 -17.12 14.47 -53.57
CA ARG A 394 -16.64 15.16 -54.77
C ARG A 394 -15.12 15.08 -54.90
N TYR A 395 -14.38 15.19 -53.79
CA TYR A 395 -12.92 15.21 -53.75
C TYR A 395 -12.35 13.98 -53.04
N LYS A 396 -12.76 12.77 -53.43
CA LYS A 396 -12.42 11.48 -52.78
C LYS A 396 -10.93 11.33 -52.48
N TRP A 397 -10.09 11.56 -53.51
CA TRP A 397 -8.64 11.44 -53.38
C TRP A 397 -8.02 12.45 -52.41
N ARG A 398 -8.53 13.67 -52.35
CA ARG A 398 -8.08 14.68 -51.37
C ARG A 398 -8.41 14.22 -49.95
N THR A 399 -9.60 13.67 -49.72
CA THR A 399 -10.03 13.14 -48.43
C THR A 399 -9.12 11.99 -48.00
N VAL A 400 -8.78 11.07 -48.91
CA VAL A 400 -7.86 9.95 -48.61
C VAL A 400 -6.46 10.46 -48.30
N ILE A 401 -5.94 11.43 -49.08
CA ILE A 401 -4.61 12.00 -48.83
C ILE A 401 -4.55 12.70 -47.46
N ILE A 402 -5.58 13.49 -47.11
CA ILE A 402 -5.65 14.16 -45.79
C ILE A 402 -5.67 13.14 -44.68
N ALA A 403 -6.51 12.09 -44.77
CA ALA A 403 -6.59 11.04 -43.77
C ALA A 403 -5.25 10.28 -43.61
N PHE A 404 -4.60 9.98 -44.74
CA PHE A 404 -3.31 9.27 -44.71
C PHE A 404 -2.18 10.17 -44.18
N SER A 405 -2.18 11.46 -44.52
CA SER A 405 -1.22 12.43 -43.96
C SER A 405 -1.42 12.62 -42.46
N ALA A 406 -2.66 12.65 -41.98
CA ALA A 406 -2.98 12.72 -40.58
C ALA A 406 -2.52 11.44 -39.85
N LEU A 407 -2.68 10.26 -40.46
CA LEU A 407 -2.18 9.00 -39.93
C LEU A 407 -0.65 8.99 -39.78
N ILE A 408 0.07 9.43 -40.82
CA ILE A 408 1.54 9.54 -40.78
C ILE A 408 1.97 10.56 -39.72
N GLY A 409 1.30 11.71 -39.66
CA GLY A 409 1.57 12.74 -38.66
C GLY A 409 1.36 12.23 -37.21
N SER A 410 0.26 11.50 -36.97
CA SER A 410 0.01 10.91 -35.65
C SER A 410 1.00 9.80 -35.32
N LEU A 411 1.42 8.97 -36.26
CA LEU A 411 2.46 7.96 -36.06
C LEU A 411 3.82 8.61 -35.72
N PHE A 412 4.15 9.71 -36.40
CA PHE A 412 5.36 10.48 -36.05
C PHE A 412 5.27 11.09 -34.66
N LEU A 413 4.13 11.67 -34.27
CA LEU A 413 3.91 12.17 -32.92
C LEU A 413 3.98 11.05 -31.90
N PHE A 414 3.43 9.86 -32.18
CA PHE A 414 3.47 8.70 -31.31
C PHE A 414 4.91 8.29 -30.99
N THR A 415 5.85 8.37 -31.92
CA THR A 415 7.28 8.06 -31.65
C THR A 415 7.97 9.09 -30.76
N ARG A 416 7.34 10.24 -30.51
CA ARG A 416 7.83 11.30 -29.61
C ARG A 416 7.16 11.29 -28.24
N LEU A 417 6.13 10.47 -28.05
CA LEU A 417 5.47 10.29 -26.75
C LEU A 417 6.36 9.43 -25.85
N GLY A 418 6.57 9.88 -24.65
CA GLY A 418 7.15 9.06 -23.58
C GLY A 418 6.18 7.93 -23.23
N ALA A 419 6.74 6.78 -22.82
CA ALA A 419 5.96 5.66 -22.32
C ALA A 419 6.19 5.52 -20.82
N GLU A 420 5.12 5.54 -20.05
CA GLU A 420 5.13 5.17 -18.65
C GLU A 420 4.49 3.79 -18.49
N PHE A 421 5.09 2.93 -17.66
CA PHE A 421 4.60 1.57 -17.47
C PHE A 421 3.31 1.56 -16.63
N ILE A 422 3.31 2.28 -15.52
CA ILE A 422 2.14 2.47 -14.65
C ILE A 422 2.10 3.94 -14.25
N PRO A 423 0.96 4.63 -14.45
CA PRO A 423 0.83 6.00 -13.99
C PRO A 423 0.97 6.06 -12.46
N THR A 424 1.75 7.00 -11.98
CA THR A 424 1.92 7.23 -10.54
C THR A 424 0.59 7.62 -9.92
N LEU A 425 0.11 6.82 -8.97
CA LEU A 425 -1.06 7.15 -8.17
C LEU A 425 -0.69 8.25 -7.17
N ASP A 426 -1.56 9.20 -6.98
CA ASP A 426 -1.42 10.17 -5.89
C ASP A 426 -1.91 9.52 -4.58
N GLU A 427 -0.95 9.16 -3.73
CA GLU A 427 -1.22 8.50 -2.45
C GLU A 427 -1.60 9.50 -1.34
N GLY A 428 -1.39 10.80 -1.57
CA GLY A 428 -1.64 11.86 -0.60
C GLY A 428 -0.48 12.10 0.37
N ASP A 429 0.25 11.06 0.72
CA ASP A 429 1.40 11.10 1.63
C ASP A 429 2.73 10.96 0.86
N PHE A 430 3.85 11.27 1.52
CA PHE A 430 5.19 11.00 0.99
C PHE A 430 5.90 9.93 1.81
N ALA A 431 6.77 9.20 1.14
CA ALA A 431 7.79 8.37 1.75
C ALA A 431 9.16 8.93 1.38
N MET A 432 10.05 8.97 2.34
CA MET A 432 11.44 9.40 2.14
C MET A 432 12.36 8.30 2.64
N GLN A 433 13.28 7.87 1.82
CA GLN A 433 14.38 7.03 2.25
C GLN A 433 15.52 7.94 2.70
N MET A 434 16.04 7.69 3.88
CA MET A 434 17.21 8.36 4.42
C MET A 434 18.32 7.34 4.60
N THR A 435 19.48 7.60 4.02
CA THR A 435 20.66 6.72 4.11
C THR A 435 21.87 7.51 4.59
N LEU A 436 22.42 7.09 5.71
CA LEU A 436 23.66 7.66 6.26
C LEU A 436 24.88 6.93 5.69
N PRO A 437 26.09 7.49 5.82
CA PRO A 437 27.33 6.82 5.44
C PRO A 437 27.46 5.45 6.12
N ALA A 438 27.98 4.46 5.39
CA ALA A 438 28.14 3.09 5.89
C ALA A 438 28.97 3.05 7.19
N GLY A 439 28.47 2.31 8.17
CA GLY A 439 29.07 2.21 9.49
C GLY A 439 28.66 3.30 10.45
N SER A 440 27.68 4.13 10.11
CA SER A 440 27.06 5.05 11.04
C SER A 440 26.40 4.28 12.19
N SER A 441 26.44 4.84 13.39
CA SER A 441 25.82 4.19 14.56
C SER A 441 24.30 4.41 14.57
N LEU A 442 23.56 3.49 15.22
CA LEU A 442 22.13 3.66 15.43
C LEU A 442 21.79 4.98 16.14
N THR A 443 22.64 5.43 17.07
CA THR A 443 22.48 6.71 17.75
C THR A 443 22.57 7.89 16.79
N GLU A 444 23.51 7.86 15.85
CA GLU A 444 23.64 8.87 14.80
C GLU A 444 22.42 8.87 13.89
N SER A 445 21.94 7.68 13.48
CA SER A 445 20.74 7.55 12.65
C SER A 445 19.49 8.10 13.34
N ILE A 446 19.33 7.85 14.64
CA ILE A 446 18.24 8.43 15.45
C ILE A 446 18.34 9.97 15.50
N GLU A 447 19.52 10.51 15.71
CA GLU A 447 19.71 11.98 15.82
C GLU A 447 19.48 12.67 14.47
N VAL A 448 19.99 12.12 13.37
CA VAL A 448 19.77 12.69 12.03
C VAL A 448 18.29 12.59 11.65
N SER A 449 17.61 11.47 11.95
CA SER A 449 16.16 11.33 11.75
C SER A 449 15.38 12.40 12.51
N ARG A 450 15.70 12.59 13.79
CA ARG A 450 15.07 13.61 14.65
C ARG A 450 15.25 15.02 14.08
N LEU A 451 16.45 15.35 13.60
CA LEU A 451 16.73 16.65 12.98
C LEU A 451 15.98 16.84 11.67
N ALA A 452 15.93 15.80 10.82
CA ALA A 452 15.20 15.84 9.56
C ALA A 452 13.68 15.99 9.78
N GLU A 453 13.11 15.21 10.71
CA GLU A 453 11.70 15.31 11.10
C GLU A 453 11.38 16.72 11.60
N LYS A 454 12.20 17.27 12.48
CA LYS A 454 12.02 18.61 13.02
C LYS A 454 12.09 19.68 11.93
N ALA A 455 13.06 19.60 11.02
CA ALA A 455 13.20 20.54 9.91
C ALA A 455 11.97 20.53 8.98
N LEU A 456 11.38 19.37 8.77
CA LEU A 456 10.16 19.23 7.98
C LEU A 456 8.93 19.74 8.72
N MET A 457 8.74 19.36 9.99
CA MET A 457 7.60 19.79 10.80
C MET A 457 7.56 21.31 11.02
N ASP A 458 8.72 21.93 11.29
CA ASP A 458 8.83 23.36 11.55
C ASP A 458 8.54 24.20 10.29
N LYS A 459 8.86 23.68 9.09
CA LYS A 459 8.78 24.43 7.83
C LYS A 459 7.47 24.22 7.07
N PHE A 460 6.82 23.07 7.24
CA PHE A 460 5.65 22.69 6.45
C PHE A 460 4.42 22.42 7.35
N PRO A 461 3.53 23.40 7.51
CA PRO A 461 2.31 23.24 8.34
C PRO A 461 1.30 22.23 7.78
N GLU A 462 1.49 21.78 6.54
CA GLU A 462 0.70 20.76 5.88
C GLU A 462 1.03 19.34 6.35
N ILE A 463 2.17 19.16 6.99
CA ILE A 463 2.56 17.87 7.56
C ILE A 463 1.77 17.64 8.85
N LYS A 464 1.19 16.46 9.00
CA LYS A 464 0.54 16.01 10.23
C LYS A 464 1.53 15.30 11.13
N HIS A 465 2.27 14.35 10.56
CA HIS A 465 3.25 13.54 11.26
C HIS A 465 4.40 13.18 10.35
N VAL A 466 5.59 13.08 10.91
CA VAL A 466 6.76 12.49 10.29
C VAL A 466 7.24 11.37 11.19
N VAL A 467 7.29 10.15 10.65
CA VAL A 467 7.68 8.97 11.43
C VAL A 467 8.77 8.22 10.67
N ALA A 468 9.93 8.07 11.27
CA ALA A 468 11.05 7.31 10.73
C ALA A 468 11.14 5.92 11.37
N LYS A 469 11.28 4.91 10.52
CA LYS A 469 11.61 3.54 10.88
C LYS A 469 13.07 3.31 10.49
N ILE A 470 13.95 3.19 11.46
CA ILE A 470 15.39 3.08 11.31
C ILE A 470 15.81 1.62 11.46
N GLY A 471 16.62 1.11 10.56
CA GLY A 471 17.14 -0.24 10.64
C GLY A 471 16.08 -1.33 10.66
N THR A 472 16.35 -2.43 11.35
CA THR A 472 15.48 -3.61 11.38
C THR A 472 14.91 -3.87 12.77
N ALA A 473 13.69 -4.44 12.82
CA ALA A 473 13.09 -4.94 14.05
C ALA A 473 13.78 -6.25 14.48
N GLU A 474 13.47 -6.71 15.70
CA GLU A 474 13.95 -8.00 16.23
C GLU A 474 13.52 -9.19 15.36
N VAL A 475 12.32 -9.12 14.78
CA VAL A 475 11.88 -10.05 13.74
C VAL A 475 12.03 -9.29 12.41
N PRO A 476 13.07 -9.58 11.63
CA PRO A 476 13.35 -8.83 10.40
C PRO A 476 12.32 -9.17 9.33
N THR A 477 11.38 -8.26 9.12
CA THR A 477 10.41 -8.32 8.02
C THR A 477 10.87 -7.55 6.79
N ASP A 478 11.85 -6.68 7.01
CA ASP A 478 12.47 -5.80 6.03
C ASP A 478 13.92 -5.57 6.51
N PRO A 479 14.89 -6.30 5.93
CA PRO A 479 16.27 -6.18 6.35
C PRO A 479 16.84 -4.85 5.86
N MET A 480 16.97 -3.91 6.78
CA MET A 480 17.65 -2.62 6.57
C MET A 480 18.87 -2.54 7.48
N ALA A 481 19.92 -1.89 7.00
CA ALA A 481 21.07 -1.55 7.83
C ALA A 481 20.69 -0.48 8.86
N VAL A 482 21.49 -0.32 9.91
CA VAL A 482 21.21 0.68 10.96
C VAL A 482 21.38 2.13 10.48
N GLU A 483 22.09 2.32 9.38
CA GLU A 483 22.26 3.59 8.67
C GLU A 483 21.08 3.94 7.75
N ASP A 484 20.17 3.01 7.48
CA ASP A 484 19.01 3.23 6.62
C ASP A 484 17.74 3.50 7.42
N ALA A 485 16.91 4.41 6.93
CA ALA A 485 15.59 4.66 7.48
C ALA A 485 14.54 4.89 6.40
N ASP A 486 13.36 4.30 6.60
CA ASP A 486 12.14 4.62 5.86
C ASP A 486 11.33 5.65 6.65
N VAL A 487 11.20 6.84 6.12
CA VAL A 487 10.49 7.95 6.75
C VAL A 487 9.14 8.15 6.07
N MET A 488 8.07 8.06 6.83
CA MET A 488 6.70 8.32 6.36
C MET A 488 6.30 9.73 6.74
N ILE A 489 5.94 10.54 5.75
CA ILE A 489 5.52 11.94 5.90
C ILE A 489 4.03 11.99 5.61
N ILE A 490 3.22 12.09 6.66
CA ILE A 490 1.77 12.08 6.59
C ILE A 490 1.26 13.50 6.39
N MET A 491 0.55 13.73 5.30
CA MET A 491 0.12 15.05 4.87
C MET A 491 -1.34 15.34 5.20
N LYS A 492 -1.66 16.61 5.29
CA LYS A 492 -3.05 17.10 5.21
C LYS A 492 -3.57 16.97 3.78
N PRO A 493 -4.91 16.98 3.58
CA PRO A 493 -5.49 16.97 2.24
C PRO A 493 -4.89 18.06 1.35
N PHE A 494 -4.65 17.76 0.07
CA PHE A 494 -4.03 18.70 -0.89
C PHE A 494 -4.69 20.09 -0.93
N LYS A 495 -6.01 20.16 -0.70
CA LYS A 495 -6.76 21.43 -0.65
C LYS A 495 -6.33 22.37 0.49
N GLU A 496 -5.67 21.83 1.51
CA GLU A 496 -5.18 22.58 2.68
C GLU A 496 -3.71 22.98 2.54
N TRP A 497 -3.08 22.65 1.43
CA TRP A 497 -1.69 22.99 1.19
C TRP A 497 -1.55 24.48 0.87
N THR A 498 -0.59 25.12 1.50
CA THR A 498 -0.27 26.55 1.34
C THR A 498 1.15 26.76 0.84
N SER A 499 2.05 25.82 1.13
CA SER A 499 3.48 25.96 0.82
C SER A 499 3.83 25.59 -0.63
N ALA A 500 3.02 24.74 -1.30
CA ALA A 500 3.28 24.30 -2.66
C ALA A 500 1.98 24.06 -3.45
N GLY A 501 2.03 24.37 -4.74
CA GLY A 501 0.91 24.16 -5.67
C GLY A 501 0.91 22.79 -6.36
N SER A 502 1.97 22.00 -6.19
CA SER A 502 2.09 20.64 -6.72
C SER A 502 2.94 19.76 -5.82
N ARG A 503 2.84 18.44 -6.03
CA ARG A 503 3.66 17.47 -5.29
C ARG A 503 5.15 17.61 -5.59
N ALA A 504 5.51 17.81 -6.85
CA ALA A 504 6.89 18.00 -7.27
C ALA A 504 7.50 19.23 -6.57
N GLU A 505 6.79 20.34 -6.59
CA GLU A 505 7.22 21.56 -5.88
C GLU A 505 7.36 21.33 -4.37
N MET A 506 6.48 20.53 -3.75
CA MET A 506 6.59 20.19 -2.34
C MET A 506 7.85 19.36 -2.07
N VAL A 507 8.15 18.37 -2.90
CA VAL A 507 9.38 17.56 -2.78
C VAL A 507 10.63 18.45 -2.90
N ASP A 508 10.67 19.35 -3.90
CA ASP A 508 11.81 20.26 -4.07
C ASP A 508 12.02 21.13 -2.82
N LYS A 509 10.94 21.69 -2.27
CA LYS A 509 11.02 22.49 -1.03
C LYS A 509 11.41 21.67 0.19
N MET A 510 10.99 20.41 0.28
CA MET A 510 11.43 19.49 1.34
C MET A 510 12.92 19.17 1.20
N LYS A 511 13.42 18.93 -0.02
CA LYS A 511 14.85 18.75 -0.28
C LYS A 511 15.66 19.98 0.14
N ASP A 512 15.19 21.17 -0.20
CA ASP A 512 15.81 22.44 0.24
C ASP A 512 15.81 22.59 1.77
N ALA A 513 14.77 22.10 2.45
CA ALA A 513 14.71 22.14 3.91
C ALA A 513 15.72 21.20 4.56
N LEU A 514 16.02 20.07 3.91
CA LEU A 514 16.96 19.05 4.37
C LEU A 514 18.40 19.28 3.87
N ALA A 515 18.63 20.26 2.99
CA ALA A 515 19.97 20.59 2.47
C ALA A 515 21.06 20.77 3.55
N PRO A 516 20.79 21.35 4.74
CA PRO A 516 21.79 21.42 5.80
C PRO A 516 22.24 20.07 6.36
N LEU A 517 21.48 19.01 6.12
CA LEU A 517 21.78 17.64 6.58
C LEU A 517 22.38 16.77 5.47
N SER A 518 22.54 17.27 4.24
CA SER A 518 23.01 16.51 3.08
C SER A 518 24.45 15.97 3.22
N GLU A 519 25.27 16.57 4.08
CA GLU A 519 26.61 16.03 4.40
C GLU A 519 26.55 14.81 5.33
N ARG A 520 25.44 14.62 6.06
CA ARG A 520 25.25 13.54 7.04
C ARG A 520 24.38 12.40 6.52
N ALA A 521 23.46 12.68 5.59
CA ALA A 521 22.57 11.66 5.02
C ALA A 521 22.08 12.06 3.62
N GLU A 522 21.79 11.06 2.81
CA GLU A 522 21.11 11.20 1.54
C GLU A 522 19.60 11.04 1.75
N PHE A 523 18.80 11.85 1.03
CA PHE A 523 17.34 11.87 1.14
C PHE A 523 16.70 11.62 -0.22
N ASN A 524 16.00 10.51 -0.38
CA ASN A 524 15.29 10.16 -1.61
C ASN A 524 13.78 10.12 -1.37
N PHE A 525 13.02 10.93 -2.12
CA PHE A 525 11.58 11.06 -1.96
C PHE A 525 10.80 10.17 -2.92
N SER A 526 9.77 9.53 -2.41
CA SER A 526 8.83 8.68 -3.13
C SER A 526 7.45 8.75 -2.46
N GLN A 527 6.61 7.76 -2.73
CA GLN A 527 5.33 7.56 -2.06
C GLN A 527 5.30 6.20 -1.37
N PRO A 528 4.50 5.99 -0.32
CA PRO A 528 4.54 4.78 0.49
C PRO A 528 4.32 3.46 -0.29
N ILE A 529 3.38 3.44 -1.24
CA ILE A 529 3.13 2.25 -2.07
C ILE A 529 4.13 2.17 -3.22
N GLN A 530 4.45 3.31 -3.85
CA GLN A 530 5.42 3.39 -4.95
C GLN A 530 6.80 2.88 -4.51
N LEU A 531 7.27 3.28 -3.32
CA LEU A 531 8.54 2.81 -2.75
C LEU A 531 8.60 1.27 -2.69
N ARG A 532 7.54 0.64 -2.16
CA ARG A 532 7.44 -0.82 -2.07
C ARG A 532 7.24 -1.49 -3.42
N PHE A 533 6.55 -0.84 -4.33
CA PHE A 533 6.36 -1.35 -5.68
C PHE A 533 7.70 -1.39 -6.45
N ASN A 534 8.47 -0.32 -6.40
CA ASN A 534 9.79 -0.24 -7.05
C ASN A 534 10.73 -1.32 -6.49
N GLU A 535 10.78 -1.47 -5.17
CA GLU A 535 11.58 -2.51 -4.51
C GLU A 535 11.21 -3.93 -4.98
N LEU A 536 9.91 -4.24 -5.11
CA LEU A 536 9.45 -5.55 -5.59
C LEU A 536 9.73 -5.79 -7.08
N MET A 537 9.77 -4.71 -7.89
CA MET A 537 9.97 -4.79 -9.33
C MET A 537 11.43 -4.88 -9.72
N THR A 538 12.25 -4.02 -9.18
CA THR A 538 13.65 -3.83 -9.59
C THR A 538 14.64 -4.40 -8.57
N GLY A 539 14.18 -4.66 -7.36
CA GLY A 539 15.02 -4.98 -6.20
C GLY A 539 15.75 -3.76 -5.64
N ALA A 540 15.36 -2.56 -6.08
CA ALA A 540 15.86 -1.28 -5.59
C ALA A 540 14.68 -0.34 -5.32
N LYS A 541 14.85 0.61 -4.41
CA LYS A 541 13.81 1.59 -4.06
C LYS A 541 13.76 2.79 -5.05
N ALA A 542 14.28 2.60 -6.27
CA ALA A 542 14.38 3.58 -7.34
C ALA A 542 13.62 3.14 -8.59
N ASP A 543 13.26 4.09 -9.46
CA ASP A 543 12.58 3.81 -10.72
C ASP A 543 13.48 3.07 -11.72
N ILE A 544 14.79 3.35 -11.69
CA ILE A 544 15.79 2.71 -12.54
C ILE A 544 16.89 2.13 -11.66
N ALA A 545 17.21 0.84 -11.86
CA ALA A 545 18.31 0.18 -11.19
C ALA A 545 19.39 -0.24 -12.21
N ILE A 546 20.60 0.29 -12.06
CA ILE A 546 21.76 -0.10 -12.85
C ILE A 546 22.58 -1.09 -12.02
N LYS A 547 22.73 -2.32 -12.49
CA LYS A 547 23.44 -3.38 -11.78
C LYS A 547 24.81 -3.65 -12.43
N LEU A 548 25.87 -3.48 -11.65
CA LEU A 548 27.24 -3.85 -12.02
C LEU A 548 27.59 -5.20 -11.42
N TYR A 549 28.26 -6.04 -12.19
CA TYR A 549 28.66 -7.38 -11.77
C TYR A 549 30.17 -7.52 -11.85
N GLY A 550 30.79 -8.12 -10.85
CA GLY A 550 32.22 -8.38 -10.76
C GLY A 550 32.57 -9.19 -9.51
N GLU A 551 33.82 -9.61 -9.38
CA GLU A 551 34.28 -10.40 -8.23
C GLU A 551 34.85 -9.52 -7.11
N ASP A 552 35.44 -8.36 -7.45
CA ASP A 552 36.04 -7.45 -6.49
C ASP A 552 35.05 -6.32 -6.12
N THR A 553 34.64 -6.31 -4.88
CA THR A 553 33.67 -5.32 -4.36
C THR A 553 34.24 -3.91 -4.34
N HIS A 554 35.58 -3.76 -4.20
CA HIS A 554 36.23 -2.45 -4.22
C HIS A 554 36.20 -1.87 -5.64
N GLU A 555 36.57 -2.64 -6.62
CA GLU A 555 36.53 -2.22 -8.01
C GLU A 555 35.10 -1.93 -8.46
N LEU A 556 34.15 -2.77 -8.07
CA LEU A 556 32.71 -2.53 -8.35
C LEU A 556 32.22 -1.18 -7.81
N TYR A 557 32.57 -0.84 -6.58
CA TYR A 557 32.16 0.42 -5.96
C TYR A 557 32.75 1.63 -6.68
N GLU A 558 34.05 1.60 -7.02
CA GLU A 558 34.69 2.70 -7.75
C GLU A 558 34.12 2.85 -9.16
N ARG A 559 33.82 1.74 -9.85
CA ARG A 559 33.17 1.76 -11.17
C ARG A 559 31.72 2.25 -11.08
N ALA A 560 31.01 1.91 -10.01
CA ALA A 560 29.66 2.42 -9.78
C ALA A 560 29.65 3.93 -9.57
N LYS A 561 30.59 4.48 -8.80
CA LYS A 561 30.79 5.93 -8.67
C LYS A 561 31.10 6.62 -9.99
N GLU A 562 32.00 6.03 -10.78
CA GLU A 562 32.32 6.55 -12.11
C GLU A 562 31.07 6.57 -12.99
N ALA A 563 30.28 5.47 -13.01
CA ALA A 563 29.04 5.38 -13.75
C ALA A 563 28.01 6.44 -13.29
N ALA A 564 27.87 6.68 -11.98
CA ALA A 564 26.97 7.68 -11.43
C ALA A 564 27.27 9.08 -11.98
N THR A 565 28.53 9.47 -12.11
CA THR A 565 28.92 10.78 -12.68
C THR A 565 28.50 10.97 -14.14
N PHE A 566 28.32 9.88 -14.89
CA PHE A 566 27.78 9.93 -16.26
C PHE A 566 26.26 9.99 -16.23
N VAL A 567 25.62 9.23 -15.34
CA VAL A 567 24.15 9.19 -15.21
C VAL A 567 23.62 10.56 -14.77
N GLU A 568 24.26 11.23 -13.81
CA GLU A 568 23.89 12.56 -13.34
C GLU A 568 23.84 13.62 -14.44
N LYS A 569 24.61 13.43 -15.51
CA LYS A 569 24.63 14.35 -16.66
C LYS A 569 23.50 14.10 -17.67
N VAL A 570 22.74 13.03 -17.51
CA VAL A 570 21.63 12.68 -18.40
C VAL A 570 20.44 13.57 -18.08
N PRO A 571 19.88 14.31 -19.07
CA PRO A 571 18.70 15.13 -18.83
C PRO A 571 17.53 14.28 -18.33
N GLY A 572 16.99 14.63 -17.14
CA GLY A 572 15.91 13.90 -16.50
C GLY A 572 16.38 12.88 -15.44
N ALA A 573 17.67 12.63 -15.28
CA ALA A 573 18.19 11.89 -14.14
C ALA A 573 18.10 12.75 -12.88
N ALA A 574 17.54 12.18 -11.82
CA ALA A 574 17.45 12.77 -10.49
C ALA A 574 17.75 11.72 -9.44
N ASP A 575 18.25 12.14 -8.28
CA ASP A 575 18.47 11.28 -7.11
C ASP A 575 19.30 10.03 -7.43
N VAL A 576 20.48 10.23 -8.05
CA VAL A 576 21.41 9.14 -8.40
C VAL A 576 22.13 8.68 -7.14
N ILE A 577 21.86 7.45 -6.73
CA ILE A 577 22.43 6.84 -5.51
C ILE A 577 23.32 5.66 -5.90
N VAL A 578 24.50 5.60 -5.34
CA VAL A 578 25.40 4.43 -5.43
C VAL A 578 25.29 3.65 -4.14
N GLU A 579 24.87 2.38 -4.25
CA GLU A 579 24.76 1.51 -3.08
C GLU A 579 26.12 1.27 -2.43
N GLN A 580 26.20 1.49 -1.13
CA GLN A 580 27.44 1.40 -0.38
C GLN A 580 27.74 -0.07 -0.08
N THR A 581 28.65 -0.66 -0.84
CA THR A 581 29.13 -2.05 -0.65
C THR A 581 30.38 -2.15 0.21
N MET A 582 30.95 -1.00 0.61
CA MET A 582 32.20 -0.89 1.35
C MET A 582 32.12 0.16 2.44
N GLY A 583 33.09 0.13 3.35
CA GLY A 583 33.23 1.16 4.39
C GLY A 583 32.71 0.73 5.76
N LEU A 584 32.14 -0.49 5.91
CA LEU A 584 31.70 -0.96 7.23
C LEU A 584 32.93 -1.25 8.13
N PRO A 585 33.15 -0.46 9.20
CA PRO A 585 34.26 -0.68 10.11
C PRO A 585 34.06 -1.98 10.87
N GLN A 586 35.08 -2.86 10.86
CA GLN A 586 35.04 -4.15 11.56
C GLN A 586 36.17 -4.24 12.57
N LEU A 587 35.84 -4.62 13.79
CA LEU A 587 36.84 -5.04 14.78
C LEU A 587 37.11 -6.54 14.59
N VAL A 588 38.28 -6.87 14.02
CA VAL A 588 38.65 -8.26 13.75
C VAL A 588 39.52 -8.79 14.88
N VAL A 589 39.03 -9.81 15.59
CA VAL A 589 39.77 -10.53 16.61
C VAL A 589 40.60 -11.65 15.94
N LYS A 590 41.90 -11.48 15.86
CA LYS A 590 42.82 -12.49 15.32
C LYS A 590 43.41 -13.36 16.45
N TYR A 591 43.09 -14.62 16.43
CA TYR A 591 43.57 -15.56 17.43
C TYR A 591 45.05 -15.98 17.21
N ASN A 592 45.86 -15.86 18.28
CA ASN A 592 47.19 -16.44 18.30
C ASN A 592 47.14 -17.89 18.80
N ARG A 593 47.07 -18.84 17.87
CA ARG A 593 46.93 -20.28 18.19
C ARG A 593 48.03 -20.82 19.10
N GLY A 594 49.27 -20.32 18.99
CA GLY A 594 50.37 -20.72 19.86
C GLY A 594 50.22 -20.26 21.30
N LYS A 595 49.66 -19.04 21.52
CA LYS A 595 49.34 -18.58 22.88
C LYS A 595 48.15 -19.35 23.46
N ILE A 596 47.09 -19.54 22.66
CA ILE A 596 45.90 -20.28 23.07
C ILE A 596 46.27 -21.69 23.56
N ALA A 597 47.10 -22.41 22.79
CA ALA A 597 47.54 -23.74 23.17
C ALA A 597 48.34 -23.77 24.48
N ARG A 598 49.12 -22.72 24.79
CA ARG A 598 49.89 -22.63 26.06
C ARG A 598 48.98 -22.47 27.26
N TYR A 599 47.79 -21.83 27.10
CA TYR A 599 46.81 -21.66 28.18
C TYR A 599 45.82 -22.82 28.26
N GLY A 600 45.88 -23.80 27.33
CA GLY A 600 44.97 -24.94 27.31
C GLY A 600 43.53 -24.58 26.96
N ILE A 601 43.31 -23.40 26.36
CA ILE A 601 41.98 -22.86 26.00
C ILE A 601 41.68 -23.25 24.57
N ASN A 602 40.42 -23.47 24.23
CA ASN A 602 39.99 -23.71 22.86
C ASN A 602 39.30 -22.45 22.27
N ILE A 603 39.23 -22.40 20.93
CA ILE A 603 38.66 -21.26 20.21
C ILE A 603 37.15 -21.11 20.51
N GLN A 604 36.43 -22.21 20.79
CA GLN A 604 35.01 -22.18 21.12
C GLN A 604 34.74 -21.43 22.42
N GLU A 605 35.57 -21.61 23.44
CA GLU A 605 35.49 -20.88 24.70
C GLU A 605 35.68 -19.38 24.49
N LEU A 606 36.66 -18.99 23.70
CA LEU A 606 36.90 -17.57 23.35
C LEU A 606 35.76 -16.98 22.54
N ASN A 607 35.22 -17.72 21.57
CA ASN A 607 34.05 -17.27 20.80
C ASN A 607 32.80 -17.12 21.69
N THR A 608 32.63 -17.94 22.71
CA THR A 608 31.51 -17.83 23.65
C THR A 608 31.58 -16.54 24.46
N ILE A 609 32.81 -16.08 24.80
CA ILE A 609 33.01 -14.81 25.51
C ILE A 609 32.74 -13.60 24.58
N ILE A 610 33.09 -13.71 23.30
CA ILE A 610 32.89 -12.62 22.33
C ILE A 610 31.41 -12.47 21.94
N ARG A 611 30.68 -13.57 21.90
CA ARG A 611 29.26 -13.64 21.56
C ARG A 611 28.39 -13.06 22.67
#